data_6b53cfb1afc60678d49b67b16d53c356
#
_entry.id   6b53cfb1afc60678d49b67b16d53c356
#
_cell.length_a   1.000
_cell.length_b   1.000
_cell.length_c   1.000
_cell.angle_alpha   90.00
_cell.angle_beta   90.00
_cell.angle_gamma   90.00
#
_symmetry.space_group_name_H-M   'P 1'
#
loop_
_entity.id
_entity.type
_entity.pdbx_description
1 polymer ?
#
loop_
_entity_poly.entity_id
_entity_poly.type
_entity_poly.pdbx_seq_one_letter_code
_entity_poly.pdbx_strand_id
1 'polypeptide(L)'
;LTVDLSAASSNNVTVDYAITGTATGSGTDYTLANGTLTINAGNTSGTITIASIVDDSLDEANETVIVTLSNPNNATLGSDSVHTYTINDNDNAPVVDFEETSSNAAESSSSKALTVDLSAASGQNVTVDYAVTGTATGSGTDYTLANGTLTINAGSTSGTITIASI
;
A
#
# COMPACT_ATOMS: atom_id res chain seq x y z
N LEU A 1 2.87 -17.62 -13.89
CA LEU A 1 2.03 -17.27 -15.03
C LEU A 1 2.39 -18.19 -16.19
N THR A 2 1.42 -18.86 -16.76
CA THR A 2 1.64 -19.71 -17.94
C THR A 2 1.41 -18.91 -19.21
N VAL A 3 2.32 -19.02 -20.15
CA VAL A 3 2.23 -18.47 -21.50
C VAL A 3 2.07 -19.63 -22.46
N ASP A 4 0.94 -19.67 -23.21
CA ASP A 4 0.56 -20.77 -24.06
C ASP A 4 0.72 -20.41 -25.55
N LEU A 5 1.09 -21.40 -26.36
CA LEU A 5 1.04 -21.36 -27.81
C LEU A 5 -0.22 -22.10 -28.30
N SER A 6 -0.85 -21.59 -29.34
CA SER A 6 -1.98 -22.24 -30.00
C SER A 6 -1.64 -23.61 -30.60
N ALA A 7 -0.37 -23.85 -30.92
CA ALA A 7 0.16 -25.12 -31.44
C ALA A 7 1.67 -25.22 -31.16
N ALA A 8 2.19 -26.44 -31.09
CA ALA A 8 3.63 -26.67 -30.96
C ALA A 8 4.38 -26.16 -32.21
N SER A 9 5.54 -25.55 -31.99
CA SER A 9 6.45 -25.09 -33.03
C SER A 9 7.65 -26.06 -33.17
N SER A 10 8.14 -26.23 -34.37
CA SER A 10 9.39 -26.97 -34.63
C SER A 10 10.63 -26.17 -34.25
N ASN A 11 10.50 -24.87 -33.97
CA ASN A 11 11.57 -23.98 -33.53
C ASN A 11 11.29 -23.48 -32.11
N ASN A 12 12.32 -23.05 -31.41
CA ASN A 12 12.12 -22.31 -30.17
C ASN A 12 11.35 -21.04 -30.43
N VAL A 13 10.33 -20.78 -29.60
CA VAL A 13 9.58 -19.52 -29.60
C VAL A 13 10.11 -18.68 -28.44
N THR A 14 10.38 -17.40 -28.71
CA THR A 14 10.73 -16.45 -27.65
C THR A 14 9.74 -15.30 -27.63
N VAL A 15 9.48 -14.78 -26.44
CA VAL A 15 8.64 -13.58 -26.23
C VAL A 15 9.26 -12.75 -25.09
N ASP A 16 9.42 -11.45 -25.33
CA ASP A 16 9.85 -10.54 -24.29
C ASP A 16 8.68 -10.22 -23.36
N TYR A 17 8.99 -9.97 -22.09
CA TYR A 17 8.01 -9.48 -21.13
C TYR A 17 8.56 -8.31 -20.32
N ALA A 18 7.68 -7.33 -20.10
CA ALA A 18 7.94 -6.15 -19.28
C ALA A 18 6.99 -6.14 -18.07
N ILE A 19 7.53 -5.66 -16.94
CA ILE A 19 6.82 -5.61 -15.66
C ILE A 19 6.52 -4.16 -15.32
N THR A 20 5.25 -3.90 -14.96
CA THR A 20 4.74 -2.62 -14.43
C THR A 20 3.75 -2.92 -13.32
N GLY A 21 3.09 -1.91 -12.77
CA GLY A 21 2.10 -2.06 -11.69
C GLY A 21 2.40 -1.14 -10.52
N THR A 22 1.69 -1.33 -9.41
CA THR A 22 1.88 -0.54 -8.17
C THR A 22 2.85 -1.21 -7.21
N ALA A 23 2.94 -2.54 -7.23
CA ALA A 23 3.88 -3.29 -6.41
C ALA A 23 5.35 -3.02 -6.81
N THR A 24 6.23 -2.96 -5.83
CA THR A 24 7.66 -2.67 -5.97
C THR A 24 8.46 -3.96 -6.11
N GLY A 25 9.08 -4.17 -7.26
CA GLY A 25 9.92 -5.33 -7.50
C GLY A 25 11.24 -5.33 -6.74
N SER A 26 12.16 -6.20 -7.18
CA SER A 26 13.52 -6.34 -6.61
C SER A 26 13.57 -6.85 -5.16
N GLY A 27 12.52 -7.56 -4.72
CA GLY A 27 12.47 -8.17 -3.39
C GLY A 27 11.88 -7.27 -2.31
N THR A 28 11.27 -6.13 -2.66
CA THR A 28 10.45 -5.34 -1.73
C THR A 28 9.12 -6.07 -1.55
N ASP A 29 8.28 -6.14 -2.59
CA ASP A 29 6.99 -6.83 -2.53
C ASP A 29 7.03 -8.17 -3.27
N TYR A 30 7.88 -8.29 -4.29
CA TYR A 30 8.08 -9.52 -5.06
C TYR A 30 9.43 -9.51 -5.78
N THR A 31 9.76 -10.66 -6.39
CA THR A 31 10.94 -10.79 -7.28
C THR A 31 10.50 -11.25 -8.66
N LEU A 32 10.59 -10.36 -9.62
CA LEU A 32 10.54 -10.61 -11.06
C LEU A 32 11.07 -9.37 -11.78
N ALA A 33 11.99 -9.54 -12.72
CA ALA A 33 12.50 -8.47 -13.59
C ALA A 33 11.99 -8.66 -15.02
N ASN A 34 12.07 -7.63 -15.85
CA ASN A 34 11.85 -7.74 -17.29
C ASN A 34 12.77 -8.83 -17.88
N GLY A 35 12.29 -9.54 -18.88
CA GLY A 35 13.09 -10.62 -19.47
C GLY A 35 12.51 -11.16 -20.77
N THR A 36 13.05 -12.30 -21.18
CA THR A 36 12.58 -13.03 -22.35
C THR A 36 12.26 -14.47 -21.93
N LEU A 37 11.04 -14.91 -22.19
CA LEU A 37 10.64 -16.30 -22.05
C LEU A 37 10.99 -17.07 -23.31
N THR A 38 11.57 -18.27 -23.14
CA THR A 38 11.79 -19.22 -24.24
C THR A 38 10.91 -20.45 -24.04
N ILE A 39 10.09 -20.76 -25.02
CA ILE A 39 9.31 -22.00 -25.12
C ILE A 39 10.06 -22.88 -26.12
N ASN A 40 10.60 -23.99 -25.65
CA ASN A 40 11.42 -24.88 -26.49
C ASN A 40 10.60 -25.55 -27.57
N ALA A 41 11.25 -25.87 -28.70
CA ALA A 41 10.64 -26.59 -29.80
C ALA A 41 9.92 -27.86 -29.32
N GLY A 42 8.72 -28.08 -29.82
CA GLY A 42 7.84 -29.20 -29.46
C GLY A 42 6.95 -28.95 -28.25
N ASN A 43 7.23 -27.93 -27.43
CA ASN A 43 6.38 -27.55 -26.30
C ASN A 43 5.29 -26.56 -26.74
N THR A 44 4.21 -26.52 -25.97
CA THR A 44 3.06 -25.61 -26.19
C THR A 44 2.93 -24.55 -25.11
N SER A 45 3.81 -24.55 -24.08
CA SER A 45 3.75 -23.56 -23.01
C SER A 45 5.10 -23.29 -22.36
N GLY A 46 5.21 -22.14 -21.69
CA GLY A 46 6.29 -21.75 -20.81
C GLY A 46 5.78 -20.99 -19.59
N THR A 47 6.62 -20.78 -18.60
CA THR A 47 6.22 -20.15 -17.33
C THR A 47 7.06 -18.93 -17.01
N ILE A 48 6.40 -17.83 -16.64
CA ILE A 48 6.99 -16.65 -15.99
C ILE A 48 6.60 -16.73 -14.51
N THR A 49 7.57 -16.64 -13.60
CA THR A 49 7.32 -16.82 -12.17
C THR A 49 7.49 -15.48 -11.45
N ILE A 50 6.41 -15.00 -10.82
CA ILE A 50 6.47 -13.97 -9.78
C ILE A 50 6.86 -14.72 -8.50
N ALA A 51 8.04 -14.43 -7.98
CA ALA A 51 8.61 -15.15 -6.84
C ALA A 51 8.79 -14.25 -5.62
N SER A 52 8.97 -14.87 -4.45
CA SER A 52 9.27 -14.15 -3.20
C SER A 52 8.29 -13.01 -2.93
N ILE A 53 6.98 -13.32 -3.00
CA ILE A 53 5.96 -12.38 -2.54
C ILE A 53 6.19 -12.19 -1.04
N VAL A 54 6.36 -10.92 -0.64
CA VAL A 54 6.66 -10.53 0.75
C VAL A 54 5.33 -10.33 1.47
N ASP A 55 5.24 -10.89 2.67
CA ASP A 55 4.14 -10.73 3.63
C ASP A 55 4.74 -10.03 4.85
N ASP A 56 4.16 -8.91 5.28
CA ASP A 56 4.61 -8.18 6.46
C ASP A 56 3.48 -8.04 7.51
N SER A 57 3.35 -6.96 8.22
CA SER A 57 2.29 -6.74 9.23
C SER A 57 1.71 -5.33 9.17
N LEU A 58 1.86 -4.67 8.04
CA LEU A 58 1.34 -3.33 7.80
C LEU A 58 0.05 -3.40 7.00
N ASP A 59 -1.02 -2.81 7.49
CA ASP A 59 -2.23 -2.54 6.72
C ASP A 59 -1.90 -1.64 5.52
N GLU A 60 -2.03 -2.19 4.31
CA GLU A 60 -1.68 -1.54 3.05
C GLU A 60 -2.81 -1.63 2.02
N ALA A 61 -2.66 -0.93 0.91
CA ALA A 61 -3.55 -1.12 -0.22
C ALA A 61 -3.13 -2.35 -1.04
N ASN A 62 -4.09 -3.07 -1.60
CA ASN A 62 -3.77 -4.12 -2.58
C ASN A 62 -2.93 -3.56 -3.73
N GLU A 63 -1.92 -4.30 -4.14
CA GLU A 63 -0.98 -3.89 -5.16
C GLU A 63 -1.02 -4.79 -6.39
N THR A 64 -0.48 -4.32 -7.51
CA THR A 64 -0.51 -5.06 -8.76
C THR A 64 0.87 -5.26 -9.37
N VAL A 65 1.06 -6.45 -9.96
CA VAL A 65 2.17 -6.77 -10.88
C VAL A 65 1.56 -7.01 -12.26
N ILE A 66 1.86 -6.16 -13.22
CA ILE A 66 1.33 -6.25 -14.58
C ILE A 66 2.44 -6.73 -15.50
N VAL A 67 2.22 -7.89 -16.12
CA VAL A 67 3.15 -8.52 -17.06
C VAL A 67 2.61 -8.32 -18.48
N THR A 68 3.40 -7.65 -19.34
CA THR A 68 3.04 -7.38 -20.74
C THR A 68 4.00 -8.11 -21.67
N LEU A 69 3.46 -8.96 -22.53
CA LEU A 69 4.22 -9.68 -23.57
C LEU A 69 4.44 -8.80 -24.81
N SER A 70 5.63 -8.93 -25.41
CA SER A 70 5.99 -8.19 -26.64
C SER A 70 7.03 -8.95 -27.47
N ASN A 71 7.29 -8.46 -28.69
CA ASN A 71 8.36 -8.95 -29.57
C ASN A 71 8.43 -10.49 -29.72
N PRO A 72 7.34 -11.18 -30.09
CA PRO A 72 7.40 -12.62 -30.28
C PRO A 72 8.28 -12.99 -31.48
N ASN A 73 9.09 -14.03 -31.34
CA ASN A 73 9.87 -14.61 -32.44
C ASN A 73 9.40 -16.05 -32.68
N ASN A 74 9.22 -16.44 -33.93
CA ASN A 74 8.61 -17.70 -34.36
C ASN A 74 7.16 -17.91 -33.89
N ALA A 75 6.46 -16.84 -33.51
CA ALA A 75 5.05 -16.80 -33.15
C ALA A 75 4.48 -15.40 -33.43
N THR A 76 3.17 -15.24 -33.20
CA THR A 76 2.47 -13.94 -33.17
C THR A 76 1.79 -13.77 -31.82
N LEU A 77 1.65 -12.52 -31.34
CA LEU A 77 0.90 -12.25 -30.11
C LEU A 77 -0.61 -12.52 -30.34
N GLY A 78 -1.23 -13.15 -29.36
CA GLY A 78 -2.68 -13.25 -29.24
C GLY A 78 -3.31 -11.99 -28.64
N SER A 79 -4.61 -12.04 -28.38
CA SER A 79 -5.37 -10.97 -27.72
C SER A 79 -4.96 -10.77 -26.25
N ASP A 80 -4.57 -11.85 -25.56
CA ASP A 80 -4.33 -11.88 -24.13
C ASP A 80 -2.82 -11.74 -23.84
N SER A 81 -2.26 -10.58 -24.22
CA SER A 81 -0.84 -10.26 -24.08
C SER A 81 -0.51 -9.51 -22.79
N VAL A 82 -1.49 -9.22 -21.94
CA VAL A 82 -1.33 -8.54 -20.65
C VAL A 82 -1.97 -9.37 -19.55
N HIS A 83 -1.23 -9.60 -18.47
CA HIS A 83 -1.74 -10.25 -17.27
C HIS A 83 -1.52 -9.37 -16.06
N THR A 84 -2.57 -9.18 -15.24
CA THR A 84 -2.49 -8.49 -13.95
C THR A 84 -2.58 -9.50 -12.83
N TYR A 85 -1.54 -9.57 -12.01
CA TYR A 85 -1.52 -10.28 -10.74
C TYR A 85 -1.72 -9.28 -9.62
N THR A 86 -2.62 -9.55 -8.68
CA THR A 86 -2.85 -8.70 -7.51
C THR A 86 -2.25 -9.35 -6.28
N ILE A 87 -1.41 -8.62 -5.57
CA ILE A 87 -0.96 -8.92 -4.22
C ILE A 87 -2.03 -8.32 -3.29
N ASN A 88 -2.74 -9.19 -2.58
CA ASN A 88 -3.76 -8.75 -1.64
C ASN A 88 -3.13 -8.57 -0.27
N ASP A 89 -3.34 -7.39 0.31
CA ASP A 89 -3.08 -7.16 1.72
C ASP A 89 -3.98 -8.04 2.58
N ASN A 90 -3.45 -8.61 3.65
CA ASN A 90 -4.12 -9.51 4.59
C ASN A 90 -4.06 -9.00 6.04
N ASP A 91 -3.52 -7.80 6.25
CA ASP A 91 -3.39 -7.17 7.55
C ASP A 91 -4.61 -6.30 7.90
N ASN A 92 -4.82 -6.09 9.19
CA ASN A 92 -5.96 -5.32 9.66
C ASN A 92 -5.56 -3.87 9.88
N ALA A 93 -6.45 -2.95 9.49
CA ALA A 93 -6.32 -1.55 9.82
C ALA A 93 -6.17 -1.35 11.35
N PRO A 94 -5.26 -0.46 11.79
CA PRO A 94 -5.03 -0.21 13.21
C PRO A 94 -6.25 0.43 13.88
N VAL A 95 -6.40 0.18 15.18
CA VAL A 95 -7.38 0.85 16.03
C VAL A 95 -6.81 2.20 16.47
N VAL A 96 -7.65 3.24 16.48
CA VAL A 96 -7.31 4.61 16.88
C VAL A 96 -7.90 4.90 18.25
N ASP A 97 -7.06 5.30 19.20
CA ASP A 97 -7.47 5.68 20.55
C ASP A 97 -6.74 6.94 21.04
N PHE A 98 -7.31 7.64 22.01
CA PHE A 98 -6.53 8.61 22.79
C PHE A 98 -5.61 7.85 23.77
N GLU A 99 -4.35 8.31 23.91
CA GLU A 99 -3.42 7.80 24.93
C GLU A 99 -4.00 7.95 26.35
N GLU A 100 -4.69 9.07 26.61
CA GLU A 100 -5.34 9.37 27.89
C GLU A 100 -6.83 9.67 27.71
N THR A 101 -7.69 9.09 28.51
CA THR A 101 -9.15 9.36 28.47
C THR A 101 -9.54 10.68 29.13
N SER A 102 -8.64 11.29 29.90
CA SER A 102 -8.83 12.61 30.52
C SER A 102 -7.48 13.24 30.85
N SER A 103 -7.42 14.56 30.81
CA SER A 103 -6.24 15.33 31.21
C SER A 103 -6.65 16.69 31.74
N ASN A 104 -5.74 17.39 32.40
CA ASN A 104 -5.94 18.76 32.88
C ASN A 104 -4.67 19.60 32.69
N ALA A 105 -4.85 20.91 32.69
CA ALA A 105 -3.78 21.89 32.71
C ALA A 105 -4.22 23.08 33.54
N ALA A 106 -3.26 23.84 34.08
CA ALA A 106 -3.54 25.12 34.70
C ALA A 106 -3.77 26.20 33.63
N GLU A 107 -4.58 27.22 33.92
CA GLU A 107 -4.80 28.39 33.03
C GLU A 107 -3.50 29.14 32.68
N SER A 108 -2.44 28.92 33.44
CA SER A 108 -1.11 29.46 33.13
C SER A 108 -0.34 28.67 32.08
N SER A 109 -0.90 27.55 31.62
CA SER A 109 -0.28 26.73 30.58
C SER A 109 -0.54 27.34 29.20
N SER A 110 0.45 27.36 28.34
CA SER A 110 0.28 27.88 26.97
C SER A 110 -0.39 26.90 26.02
N SER A 111 -0.33 25.61 26.32
CA SER A 111 -0.95 24.54 25.50
C SER A 111 -0.98 23.19 26.22
N LYS A 112 -1.83 22.29 25.75
CA LYS A 112 -1.85 20.87 26.11
C LYS A 112 -1.90 20.05 24.80
N ALA A 113 -0.95 19.15 24.66
CA ALA A 113 -0.97 18.14 23.62
C ALA A 113 -1.85 16.95 24.04
N LEU A 114 -2.70 16.50 23.14
CA LEU A 114 -3.48 15.27 23.25
C LEU A 114 -2.90 14.27 22.24
N THR A 115 -2.30 13.20 22.74
CA THR A 115 -1.77 12.14 21.88
C THR A 115 -2.92 11.23 21.45
N VAL A 116 -2.92 10.91 20.16
CA VAL A 116 -3.81 9.92 19.55
C VAL A 116 -2.92 8.80 19.04
N ASP A 117 -3.13 7.58 19.52
CA ASP A 117 -2.32 6.41 19.23
C ASP A 117 -3.02 5.47 18.25
N LEU A 118 -2.20 4.76 17.47
CA LEU A 118 -2.62 3.61 16.68
C LEU A 118 -2.14 2.33 17.36
N SER A 119 -2.97 1.29 17.34
CA SER A 119 -2.61 -0.04 17.86
C SER A 119 -1.40 -0.68 17.16
N ALA A 120 -1.15 -0.30 15.90
CA ALA A 120 0.00 -0.69 15.07
C ALA A 120 0.29 0.41 14.04
N ALA A 121 1.47 0.40 13.43
CA ALA A 121 1.73 1.22 12.26
C ALA A 121 0.88 0.75 11.06
N SER A 122 0.51 1.67 10.17
CA SER A 122 -0.10 1.37 8.87
C SER A 122 0.83 1.81 7.75
N GLY A 123 0.87 1.11 6.65
CA GLY A 123 1.55 1.52 5.42
C GLY A 123 0.83 2.68 4.72
N GLN A 124 -0.37 3.04 5.18
CA GLN A 124 -1.18 4.15 4.68
C GLN A 124 -1.28 5.28 5.71
N ASN A 125 -1.63 6.50 5.24
CA ASN A 125 -2.01 7.57 6.15
C ASN A 125 -3.35 7.24 6.81
N VAL A 126 -3.39 7.30 8.15
CA VAL A 126 -4.62 7.17 8.93
C VAL A 126 -5.17 8.55 9.24
N THR A 127 -6.44 8.78 8.95
CA THR A 127 -7.11 10.05 9.27
C THR A 127 -8.24 9.83 10.26
N VAL A 128 -8.38 10.74 11.24
CA VAL A 128 -9.47 10.72 12.21
C VAL A 128 -10.03 12.13 12.40
N ASP A 129 -11.32 12.27 12.24
CA ASP A 129 -12.01 13.52 12.53
C ASP A 129 -12.23 13.65 14.03
N TYR A 130 -12.04 14.85 14.55
CA TYR A 130 -12.31 15.17 15.94
C TYR A 130 -13.24 16.38 16.08
N ALA A 131 -14.10 16.32 17.06
CA ALA A 131 -15.03 17.40 17.41
C ALA A 131 -14.76 17.89 18.84
N VAL A 132 -14.77 19.19 19.02
CA VAL A 132 -14.53 19.84 20.32
C VAL A 132 -15.86 20.28 20.91
N THR A 133 -16.14 19.80 22.12
CA THR A 133 -17.35 20.14 22.89
C THR A 133 -16.98 20.34 24.35
N GLY A 134 -17.87 20.94 25.13
CA GLY A 134 -17.65 21.12 26.57
C GLY A 134 -18.25 22.42 27.09
N THR A 135 -17.91 22.78 28.31
CA THR A 135 -18.38 24.01 29.00
C THR A 135 -17.45 25.20 28.84
N ALA A 136 -16.16 24.95 28.57
CA ALA A 136 -15.16 25.97 28.30
C ALA A 136 -15.42 26.64 26.94
N THR A 137 -15.19 27.95 26.87
CA THR A 137 -15.44 28.77 25.68
C THR A 137 -14.22 28.78 24.77
N GLY A 138 -14.34 28.24 23.57
CA GLY A 138 -13.27 28.23 22.57
C GLY A 138 -13.01 29.60 21.91
N SER A 139 -12.33 29.57 20.78
CA SER A 139 -11.99 30.75 19.96
C SER A 139 -11.10 31.78 20.67
N GLY A 140 -10.25 31.31 21.57
CA GLY A 140 -9.25 32.15 22.26
C GLY A 140 -9.78 32.86 23.52
N THR A 141 -10.96 32.47 24.05
CA THR A 141 -11.43 32.94 25.36
C THR A 141 -10.79 32.09 26.46
N ASP A 142 -11.11 30.80 26.53
CA ASP A 142 -10.51 29.85 27.47
C ASP A 142 -9.48 28.94 26.80
N TYR A 143 -9.63 28.70 25.49
CA TYR A 143 -8.71 27.90 24.69
C TYR A 143 -8.85 28.17 23.18
N THR A 144 -7.88 27.70 22.42
CA THR A 144 -7.93 27.69 20.95
C THR A 144 -7.77 26.28 20.42
N LEU A 145 -8.88 25.70 19.95
CA LEU A 145 -8.95 24.46 19.18
C LEU A 145 -10.32 24.40 18.47
N ALA A 146 -10.33 24.23 17.19
CA ALA A 146 -11.55 23.99 16.40
C ALA A 146 -11.68 22.48 16.07
N ASN A 147 -12.88 22.08 15.63
CA ASN A 147 -13.06 20.75 15.01
C ASN A 147 -12.10 20.59 13.83
N GLY A 148 -11.64 19.40 13.61
CA GLY A 148 -10.67 19.16 12.53
C GLY A 148 -10.46 17.69 12.23
N THR A 149 -9.48 17.44 11.39
CA THR A 149 -9.02 16.10 11.03
C THR A 149 -7.53 15.98 11.40
N LEU A 150 -7.19 14.98 12.18
CA LEU A 150 -5.81 14.58 12.43
C LEU A 150 -5.39 13.59 11.34
N THR A 151 -4.19 13.78 10.79
CA THR A 151 -3.54 12.80 9.92
C THR A 151 -2.34 12.22 10.63
N ILE A 152 -2.31 10.91 10.78
CA ILE A 152 -1.15 10.14 11.25
C ILE A 152 -0.51 9.54 10.00
N ASN A 153 0.72 9.92 9.71
CA ASN A 153 1.39 9.52 8.48
C ASN A 153 1.73 8.02 8.48
N ALA A 154 1.77 7.43 7.29
CA ALA A 154 2.23 6.07 7.07
C ALA A 154 3.52 5.77 7.85
N GLY A 155 3.59 4.59 8.47
CA GLY A 155 4.70 4.16 9.31
C GLY A 155 4.74 4.75 10.72
N SER A 156 3.88 5.73 11.06
CA SER A 156 3.78 6.30 12.40
C SER A 156 2.73 5.56 13.23
N THR A 157 2.92 5.54 14.54
CA THR A 157 1.99 4.93 15.51
C THR A 157 1.24 5.96 16.35
N SER A 158 1.48 7.25 16.14
CA SER A 158 0.77 8.30 16.87
C SER A 158 0.73 9.63 16.15
N GLY A 159 -0.21 10.48 16.56
CA GLY A 159 -0.35 11.87 16.15
C GLY A 159 -0.77 12.74 17.33
N THR A 160 -0.80 14.06 17.14
CA THR A 160 -1.07 15.00 18.24
C THR A 160 -2.11 16.04 17.84
N ILE A 161 -3.11 16.24 18.68
CA ILE A 161 -4.05 17.36 18.65
C ILE A 161 -3.61 18.34 19.75
N THR A 162 -3.46 19.60 19.42
CA THR A 162 -2.97 20.61 20.41
C THR A 162 -4.09 21.57 20.80
N ILE A 163 -4.43 21.60 22.07
CA ILE A 163 -5.22 22.67 22.68
C ILE A 163 -4.26 23.80 22.99
N ALA A 164 -4.43 24.96 22.37
CA ALA A 164 -3.56 26.12 22.55
C ALA A 164 -4.26 27.25 23.30
N SER A 165 -3.46 28.18 23.83
CA SER A 165 -3.96 29.39 24.54
C SER A 165 -4.93 29.05 25.67
N ILE A 166 -4.46 28.16 26.54
CA ILE A 166 -5.20 27.79 27.77
C ILE A 166 -5.04 28.88 28.80
#